data_5152819a992362d40c95a3a8fd052078
#
_entry.id   5152819a992362d40c95a3a8fd052078
#
_cell.length_a   1.000
_cell.length_b   1.000
_cell.length_c   1.000
_cell.angle_alpha   90.00
_cell.angle_beta   90.00
_cell.angle_gamma   90.00
#
_symmetry.space_group_name_H-M   'P 1'
#
loop_
_entity.id
_entity.type
_entity.pdbx_description
1 polymer ?
#
loop_
_entity_poly.entity_id
_entity_poly.type
_entity_poly.pdbx_seq_one_letter_code
_entity_poly.pdbx_strand_id
1 'polypeptide(L)'
;MNTFQVFSYGNARVESSLFATAAGVQEAHLIIHATQPDGSFQQQLQAVRTACTKVLSQCGAILTPVMKRYWLSDAANQEAYVRRCEPDSCALSTVQQPPLDGTKVALWVYGLANVTVETLTEGLVAARQGTFTHLW
;
A
#
# COMPACT_ATOMS: atom_id res chain seq x y z
N MET A 1 -12.92 -13.08 -11.00
CA MET A 1 -12.61 -12.17 -12.11
C MET A 1 -11.53 -11.18 -11.69
N ASN A 2 -10.54 -11.00 -12.53
CA ASN A 2 -9.46 -10.04 -12.29
C ASN A 2 -9.69 -8.78 -13.13
N THR A 3 -9.52 -7.62 -12.51
CA THR A 3 -9.62 -6.32 -13.18
C THR A 3 -8.34 -5.55 -12.92
N PHE A 4 -7.73 -5.07 -14.00
CA PHE A 4 -6.55 -4.20 -13.94
C PHE A 4 -6.93 -2.80 -14.43
N GLN A 5 -6.57 -1.78 -13.68
CA GLN A 5 -6.84 -0.39 -14.02
C GLN A 5 -5.63 0.48 -13.66
N VAL A 6 -5.45 1.54 -14.45
CA VAL A 6 -4.47 2.59 -14.16
C VAL A 6 -5.22 3.92 -14.14
N PHE A 7 -5.04 4.68 -13.07
CA PHE A 7 -5.69 5.98 -12.94
C PHE A 7 -4.85 6.92 -12.08
N SER A 8 -5.19 8.20 -12.13
CA SER A 8 -4.53 9.22 -11.33
C SER A 8 -5.45 9.67 -10.20
N TYR A 9 -4.86 9.91 -9.03
CA TYR A 9 -5.53 10.50 -7.89
C TYR A 9 -4.61 11.56 -7.27
N GLY A 10 -5.02 12.82 -7.39
CA GLY A 10 -4.16 13.93 -6.95
C GLY A 10 -2.81 13.88 -7.64
N ASN A 11 -1.75 13.94 -6.87
CA ASN A 11 -0.36 13.87 -7.35
C ASN A 11 0.21 12.45 -7.29
N ALA A 12 -0.63 11.43 -7.49
CA ALA A 12 -0.24 10.04 -7.51
C ALA A 12 -0.89 9.31 -8.70
N ARG A 13 -0.17 8.33 -9.22
CA ARG A 13 -0.68 7.40 -10.23
C ARG A 13 -0.82 6.03 -9.58
N VAL A 14 -1.97 5.39 -9.76
CA VAL A 14 -2.29 4.11 -9.16
C VAL A 14 -2.46 3.05 -10.24
N GLU A 15 -1.74 1.95 -10.09
CA GLU A 15 -1.95 0.72 -10.84
C GLU A 15 -2.64 -0.26 -9.89
N SER A 16 -3.83 -0.70 -10.26
CA SER A 16 -4.71 -1.48 -9.39
C SER A 16 -5.03 -2.81 -10.05
N SER A 17 -4.77 -3.90 -9.35
CA SER A 17 -5.21 -5.24 -9.71
C SER A 17 -6.20 -5.72 -8.66
N LEU A 18 -7.45 -5.95 -9.06
CA LEU A 18 -8.52 -6.37 -8.19
C LEU A 18 -8.96 -7.79 -8.54
N PHE A 19 -9.12 -8.62 -7.53
CA PHE A 19 -9.74 -9.93 -7.68
C PHE A 19 -11.11 -9.89 -7.03
N ALA A 20 -12.14 -10.24 -7.81
CA ALA A 20 -13.53 -10.22 -7.35
C ALA A 20 -14.20 -11.58 -7.53
N THR A 21 -15.06 -11.91 -6.59
CA THR A 21 -15.99 -13.05 -6.68
C THR A 21 -17.42 -12.52 -6.79
N ALA A 22 -18.42 -13.41 -6.81
CA ALA A 22 -19.82 -13.02 -6.78
C ALA A 22 -20.17 -12.19 -5.53
N ALA A 23 -19.41 -12.33 -4.45
CA ALA A 23 -19.57 -11.54 -3.21
C ALA A 23 -18.90 -10.16 -3.26
N GLY A 24 -18.28 -9.79 -4.37
CA GLY A 24 -17.59 -8.51 -4.55
C GLY A 24 -16.06 -8.64 -4.57
N VAL A 25 -15.37 -7.52 -4.45
CA VAL A 25 -13.89 -7.49 -4.45
C VAL A 25 -13.38 -8.15 -3.18
N GLN A 26 -12.45 -9.10 -3.33
CA GLN A 26 -11.90 -9.89 -2.23
C GLN A 26 -10.46 -9.51 -1.91
N GLU A 27 -9.68 -9.13 -2.92
CA GLU A 27 -8.30 -8.70 -2.72
C GLU A 27 -7.89 -7.65 -3.74
N ALA A 28 -6.91 -6.84 -3.37
CA ALA A 28 -6.33 -5.82 -4.23
C ALA A 28 -4.83 -5.77 -4.07
N HIS A 29 -4.13 -5.62 -5.19
CA HIS A 29 -2.74 -5.18 -5.24
C HIS A 29 -2.72 -3.79 -5.84
N LEU A 30 -2.13 -2.85 -5.14
CA LEU A 30 -1.96 -1.48 -5.61
C LEU A 30 -0.48 -1.17 -5.72
N ILE A 31 -0.08 -0.58 -6.84
CA ILE A 31 1.24 0.02 -7.01
C ILE A 31 1.02 1.50 -7.25
N ILE A 32 1.55 2.34 -6.36
CA ILE A 32 1.26 3.76 -6.33
C ILE A 32 2.56 4.53 -6.48
N HIS A 33 2.59 5.42 -7.47
CA HIS A 33 3.72 6.29 -7.77
C HIS A 33 3.35 7.73 -7.54
N ALA A 34 4.26 8.51 -6.94
CA ALA A 34 4.13 9.96 -6.97
C ALA A 34 4.35 10.46 -8.42
N THR A 35 3.73 11.58 -8.77
CA THR A 35 3.80 12.12 -10.15
C THR A 35 4.58 13.43 -10.23
N GLN A 36 5.09 13.95 -9.12
CA GLN A 36 5.85 15.19 -9.09
C GLN A 36 7.27 14.95 -8.56
N PRO A 37 8.24 14.66 -9.45
CA PRO A 37 9.61 14.35 -9.03
C PRO A 37 10.29 15.49 -8.28
N ASP A 38 9.91 16.73 -8.55
CA ASP A 38 10.47 17.92 -7.91
C ASP A 38 9.91 18.19 -6.51
N GLY A 39 8.85 17.46 -6.12
CA GLY A 39 8.27 17.58 -4.78
C GLY A 39 9.21 17.05 -3.70
N SER A 40 9.03 17.53 -2.48
CA SER A 40 9.77 16.99 -1.34
C SER A 40 9.36 15.53 -1.08
N PHE A 41 10.19 14.81 -0.34
CA PHE A 41 9.85 13.45 0.06
C PHE A 41 8.52 13.39 0.83
N GLN A 42 8.31 14.33 1.76
CA GLN A 42 7.09 14.40 2.54
C GLN A 42 5.85 14.64 1.67
N GLN A 43 5.95 15.52 0.68
CA GLN A 43 4.86 15.78 -0.26
C GLN A 43 4.54 14.54 -1.09
N GLN A 44 5.56 13.87 -1.60
CA GLN A 44 5.39 12.65 -2.39
C GLN A 44 4.83 11.50 -1.54
N LEU A 45 5.33 11.32 -0.32
CA LEU A 45 4.83 10.31 0.60
C LEU A 45 3.36 10.55 0.93
N GLN A 46 2.98 11.79 1.21
CA GLN A 46 1.59 12.12 1.47
C GLN A 46 0.69 11.84 0.27
N ALA A 47 1.16 12.14 -0.94
CA ALA A 47 0.41 11.86 -2.16
C ALA A 47 0.12 10.37 -2.32
N VAL A 48 1.13 9.50 -2.16
CA VAL A 48 0.93 8.07 -2.31
C VAL A 48 0.07 7.49 -1.19
N ARG A 49 0.21 7.97 0.03
CA ARG A 49 -0.60 7.51 1.16
C ARG A 49 -2.07 7.92 1.03
N THR A 50 -2.32 9.15 0.61
CA THR A 50 -3.69 9.65 0.38
C THR A 50 -4.37 8.85 -0.72
N ALA A 51 -3.67 8.59 -1.83
CA ALA A 51 -4.20 7.78 -2.92
C ALA A 51 -4.51 6.35 -2.46
N CYS A 52 -3.63 5.74 -1.68
CA CYS A 52 -3.85 4.41 -1.12
C CYS A 52 -5.13 4.34 -0.29
N THR A 53 -5.30 5.24 0.64
CA THR A 53 -6.48 5.28 1.51
C THR A 53 -7.77 5.45 0.70
N LYS A 54 -7.76 6.36 -0.27
CA LYS A 54 -8.92 6.63 -1.11
C LYS A 54 -9.29 5.43 -1.99
N VAL A 55 -8.32 4.82 -2.64
CA VAL A 55 -8.59 3.69 -3.53
C VAL A 55 -9.13 2.50 -2.74
N LEU A 56 -8.53 2.17 -1.60
CA LEU A 56 -9.01 1.06 -0.79
C LEU A 56 -10.44 1.28 -0.29
N SER A 57 -10.83 2.52 0.00
CA SER A 57 -12.19 2.83 0.45
C SER A 57 -13.21 2.82 -0.69
N GLN A 58 -12.77 2.93 -1.94
CA GLN A 58 -13.63 3.02 -3.12
C GLN A 58 -13.81 1.72 -3.88
N CYS A 59 -13.18 0.64 -3.45
CA CYS A 59 -13.15 -0.64 -4.19
C CYS A 59 -14.44 -1.48 -4.09
N GLY A 60 -15.59 -0.90 -3.71
CA GLY A 60 -16.86 -1.62 -3.60
C GLY A 60 -16.99 -2.55 -2.40
N ALA A 61 -15.89 -2.83 -1.72
CA ALA A 61 -15.80 -3.47 -0.41
C ALA A 61 -14.71 -2.76 0.36
N ILE A 62 -14.84 -2.71 1.67
CA ILE A 62 -13.76 -2.15 2.50
C ILE A 62 -12.61 -3.14 2.52
N LEU A 63 -11.51 -2.77 1.89
CA LEU A 63 -10.29 -3.56 1.87
C LEU A 63 -9.35 -3.06 2.96
N THR A 64 -8.85 -4.00 3.75
CA THR A 64 -7.89 -3.72 4.81
C THR A 64 -6.48 -4.02 4.30
N PRO A 65 -5.54 -3.05 4.35
CA PRO A 65 -4.17 -3.35 3.99
C PRO A 65 -3.55 -4.35 4.97
N VAL A 66 -2.94 -5.40 4.44
CA VAL A 66 -2.25 -6.42 5.23
C VAL A 66 -0.75 -6.33 5.08
N MET A 67 -0.26 -5.76 3.99
CA MET A 67 1.16 -5.52 3.75
C MET A 67 1.35 -4.24 2.95
N LYS A 68 2.33 -3.44 3.34
CA LYS A 68 2.80 -2.27 2.60
C LYS A 68 4.30 -2.37 2.42
N ARG A 69 4.77 -2.11 1.21
CA ARG A 69 6.19 -2.01 0.90
C ARG A 69 6.48 -0.68 0.24
N TYR A 70 7.39 0.07 0.84
CA TYR A 70 7.86 1.32 0.28
C TYR A 70 9.21 1.13 -0.40
N TRP A 71 9.31 1.58 -1.65
CA TRP A 71 10.59 1.75 -2.33
C TRP A 71 11.04 3.18 -2.12
N LEU A 72 12.23 3.34 -1.54
CA LEU A 72 12.74 4.63 -1.08
C LEU A 72 13.99 5.02 -1.85
N SER A 73 14.10 6.30 -2.23
CA SER A 73 15.30 6.83 -2.87
C SER A 73 16.47 6.95 -1.90
N ASP A 74 16.20 7.15 -0.61
CA ASP A 74 17.21 7.30 0.44
C ASP A 74 16.67 6.72 1.76
N ALA A 75 16.73 5.40 1.88
CA ALA A 75 16.17 4.71 3.04
C ALA A 75 16.80 5.16 4.35
N ALA A 76 18.10 5.46 4.37
CA ALA A 76 18.79 5.89 5.58
C ALA A 76 18.17 7.14 6.21
N ASN A 77 17.71 8.08 5.38
CA ASN A 77 17.11 9.34 5.85
C ASN A 77 15.58 9.33 5.84
N GLN A 78 14.95 8.37 5.18
CA GLN A 78 13.50 8.38 4.94
C GLN A 78 12.74 7.32 5.74
N GLU A 79 13.38 6.20 6.07
CA GLU A 79 12.70 5.07 6.70
C GLU A 79 12.03 5.43 8.03
N ALA A 80 12.73 6.15 8.90
CA ALA A 80 12.18 6.53 10.19
C ALA A 80 10.92 7.40 10.04
N TYR A 81 10.91 8.28 9.04
CA TYR A 81 9.76 9.12 8.75
C TYR A 81 8.57 8.28 8.26
N VAL A 82 8.81 7.32 7.36
CA VAL A 82 7.76 6.39 6.89
C VAL A 82 7.17 5.63 8.06
N ARG A 83 7.99 5.08 8.94
CA ARG A 83 7.51 4.32 10.10
C ARG A 83 6.69 5.16 11.06
N ARG A 84 7.03 6.43 11.25
CA ARG A 84 6.23 7.34 12.07
C ARG A 84 4.86 7.63 11.46
N CYS A 85 4.76 7.64 10.14
CA CYS A 85 3.51 7.93 9.43
C CYS A 85 2.59 6.71 9.33
N GLU A 86 3.12 5.50 9.44
CA GLU A 86 2.35 4.28 9.27
C GLU A 86 1.91 3.70 10.63
N PRO A 87 0.63 3.35 10.77
CA PRO A 87 0.17 2.66 11.97
C PRO A 87 0.69 1.21 11.99
N ASP A 88 0.81 0.64 13.19
CA ASP A 88 1.29 -0.74 13.38
C ASP A 88 0.23 -1.80 13.05
N SER A 89 -0.71 -1.50 12.13
CA SER A 89 -1.85 -2.37 11.84
C SER A 89 -1.61 -3.34 10.70
N CYS A 90 -0.49 -3.23 9.99
CA CYS A 90 -0.15 -4.17 8.91
C CYS A 90 1.36 -4.37 8.84
N ALA A 91 1.77 -5.38 8.09
CA ALA A 91 3.18 -5.61 7.83
C ALA A 91 3.75 -4.45 7.02
N LEU A 92 4.90 -3.92 7.44
CA LEU A 92 5.57 -2.81 6.80
C LEU A 92 6.98 -3.19 6.41
N SER A 93 7.32 -2.96 5.14
CA SER A 93 8.65 -3.22 4.60
C SER A 93 9.14 -1.97 3.89
N THR A 94 10.42 -1.66 4.04
CA THR A 94 11.08 -0.57 3.31
C THR A 94 12.28 -1.13 2.55
N VAL A 95 12.49 -0.64 1.33
CA VAL A 95 13.57 -1.11 0.46
C VAL A 95 14.30 0.10 -0.10
N GLN A 96 15.64 0.05 -0.04
CA GLN A 96 16.50 1.04 -0.68
C GLN A 96 16.53 0.74 -2.18
N GLN A 97 15.58 1.29 -2.89
CA GLN A 97 15.53 1.19 -4.36
C GLN A 97 14.80 2.41 -4.91
N PRO A 98 15.52 3.38 -5.46
CA PRO A 98 14.88 4.56 -6.05
C PRO A 98 13.93 4.16 -7.17
N PRO A 99 12.72 4.75 -7.22
CA PRO A 99 11.82 4.55 -8.34
C PRO A 99 12.47 4.98 -9.66
N LEU A 100 12.19 4.21 -10.74
CA LEU A 100 12.80 4.45 -12.04
C LEU A 100 12.36 5.77 -12.68
N ASP A 101 11.24 6.32 -12.28
CA ASP A 101 10.70 7.57 -12.81
C ASP A 101 11.33 8.84 -12.20
N GLY A 102 12.32 8.68 -11.33
CA GLY A 102 13.00 9.80 -10.69
C GLY A 102 12.31 10.35 -9.45
N THR A 103 11.18 9.77 -9.04
CA THR A 103 10.52 10.13 -7.79
C THR A 103 11.26 9.55 -6.59
N LYS A 104 10.87 9.99 -5.39
CA LYS A 104 11.56 9.63 -4.14
C LYS A 104 10.93 8.45 -3.41
N VAL A 105 9.71 8.09 -3.78
CA VAL A 105 8.96 7.02 -3.10
C VAL A 105 7.95 6.39 -4.04
N ALA A 106 7.79 5.09 -3.93
CA ALA A 106 6.68 4.34 -4.47
C ALA A 106 6.17 3.36 -3.42
N LEU A 107 4.92 2.94 -3.54
CA LEU A 107 4.25 2.11 -2.54
C LEU A 107 3.55 0.93 -3.22
N TRP A 108 3.80 -0.27 -2.70
CA TRP A 108 3.02 -1.45 -3.01
C TRP A 108 2.16 -1.82 -1.80
N VAL A 109 0.86 -2.04 -2.04
CA VAL A 109 -0.10 -2.41 -1.00
C VAL A 109 -0.81 -3.69 -1.42
N TYR A 110 -0.91 -4.63 -0.48
CA TYR A 110 -1.78 -5.79 -0.62
C TYR A 110 -2.92 -5.65 0.40
N GLY A 111 -4.15 -5.62 -0.09
CA GLY A 111 -5.35 -5.48 0.74
C GLY A 111 -6.29 -6.65 0.57
N LEU A 112 -6.97 -7.02 1.66
CA LEU A 112 -7.96 -8.10 1.71
C LEU A 112 -9.28 -7.59 2.27
N ALA A 113 -10.38 -8.16 1.76
CA ALA A 113 -11.71 -7.96 2.33
C ALA A 113 -11.93 -8.95 3.48
N ASN A 114 -12.75 -8.54 4.45
CA ASN A 114 -13.18 -9.40 5.57
C ASN A 114 -12.00 -10.06 6.31
N VAL A 115 -10.97 -9.28 6.55
CA VAL A 115 -9.74 -9.74 7.20
C VAL A 115 -9.59 -9.06 8.56
N THR A 116 -9.03 -9.78 9.52
CA THR A 116 -8.57 -9.23 10.80
C THR A 116 -7.05 -9.28 10.80
N VAL A 117 -6.40 -8.13 11.05
CA VAL A 117 -4.95 -8.00 11.07
C VAL A 117 -4.49 -7.84 12.52
N GLU A 118 -3.50 -8.63 12.91
CA GLU A 118 -2.98 -8.66 14.27
C GLU A 118 -1.45 -8.71 14.23
N THR A 119 -0.80 -7.85 15.00
CA THR A 119 0.65 -7.94 15.21
C THR A 119 0.93 -8.99 16.29
N LEU A 120 1.58 -10.09 15.93
CA LEU A 120 1.92 -11.16 16.85
C LEU A 120 3.16 -10.83 17.66
N THR A 121 4.21 -10.37 16.97
CA THR A 121 5.45 -9.87 17.56
C THR A 121 5.99 -8.79 16.64
N GLU A 122 7.03 -8.08 17.09
CA GLU A 122 7.71 -7.12 16.22
C GLU A 122 8.16 -7.81 14.93
N GLY A 123 7.74 -7.27 13.79
CA GLY A 123 8.10 -7.78 12.49
C GLY A 123 7.27 -8.97 12.00
N LEU A 124 6.27 -9.42 12.76
CA LEU A 124 5.41 -10.53 12.35
C LEU A 124 3.93 -10.14 12.52
N VAL A 125 3.21 -10.17 11.41
CA VAL A 125 1.79 -9.83 11.34
C VAL A 125 0.99 -11.03 10.85
N ALA A 126 -0.11 -11.34 11.50
CA ALA A 126 -1.08 -12.32 11.04
C ALA A 126 -2.30 -11.63 10.46
N ALA A 127 -2.68 -12.00 9.24
CA ALA A 127 -3.92 -11.58 8.61
C ALA A 127 -4.85 -12.80 8.52
N ARG A 128 -5.98 -12.74 9.20
CA ARG A 128 -6.94 -13.85 9.28
C ARG A 128 -8.14 -13.56 8.41
N GLN A 129 -8.37 -14.42 7.42
CA GLN A 129 -9.49 -14.31 6.51
C GLN A 129 -10.23 -15.64 6.46
N GLY A 130 -11.40 -15.71 7.08
CA GLY A 130 -12.13 -16.96 7.23
C GLY A 130 -11.31 -17.99 7.98
N THR A 131 -11.07 -19.13 7.35
CA THR A 131 -10.24 -20.21 7.91
C THR A 131 -8.75 -20.06 7.57
N PHE A 132 -8.39 -19.08 6.73
CA PHE A 132 -7.02 -18.87 6.30
C PHE A 132 -6.31 -17.86 7.19
N THR A 133 -5.03 -18.11 7.45
CA THR A 133 -4.15 -17.16 8.13
C THR A 133 -2.94 -16.93 7.24
N HIS A 134 -2.69 -15.65 6.93
CA HIS A 134 -1.53 -15.21 6.18
C HIS A 134 -0.52 -14.59 7.15
N LEU A 135 0.72 -15.01 7.07
CA LEU A 135 1.80 -14.46 7.89
C LEU A 135 2.72 -13.57 7.04
N TRP A 136 3.05 -12.42 7.59
CA TRP A 136 3.91 -11.43 6.91
C TRP A 136 5.07 -10.96 7.78
#